data_00ae7ad55f3ca9da4d91fbcc1241fbfa
#
_entry.id   00ae7ad55f3ca9da4d91fbcc1241fbfa
#
_cell.length_a   1.000
_cell.length_b   1.000
_cell.length_c   1.000
_cell.angle_alpha   90.00
_cell.angle_beta   90.00
_cell.angle_gamma   90.00
#
_symmetry.space_group_name_H-M   'P 1'
#
loop_
_entity.id
_entity.type
_entity.pdbx_description
1 polymer ?
#
loop_
_entity_poly.entity_id
_entity_poly.type
_entity_poly.pdbx_seq_one_letter_code
_entity_poly.pdbx_strand_id
1 'polypeptide(L)'
;MGAVNPEGKRAWYSNFNYDVDIVAPGGYSASNPFSTPSGHIYSTFANITNGSILPSFEATMGTSMAAPHVAGVVSLMKGIYPSLTPRDLDDALSLGLMTVDIGALGQDSEYGFGLIDANKALQTAEGLVAGVNTDFPPLLNLTAYEIDLGVTATEFTVQAYNAGGGLLSITDVVACSQNISISAPSSEDGLGEYTVSLDRNNLSQGVYTESIQFSSDYGSRLLTLYFEELASNA
;
A
#
# COMPACT_ATOMS: atom_id res chain seq x y z
N MET A 1 -6.63 5.03 -1.83
CA MET A 1 -7.55 5.17 -0.69
C MET A 1 -8.86 4.46 -0.96
N GLY A 2 -9.27 3.57 -0.07
CA GLY A 2 -10.55 2.87 -0.08
C GLY A 2 -11.44 3.25 1.12
N ALA A 3 -12.63 2.66 1.19
CA ALA A 3 -13.64 2.93 2.20
C ALA A 3 -14.22 1.65 2.80
N VAL A 4 -14.40 1.64 4.11
CA VAL A 4 -15.10 0.57 4.83
C VAL A 4 -16.43 1.07 5.38
N ASN A 5 -17.34 0.11 5.57
CA ASN A 5 -18.62 0.29 6.25
C ASN A 5 -18.44 0.19 7.80
N PRO A 6 -19.50 0.39 8.61
CA PRO A 6 -19.41 0.28 10.06
C PRO A 6 -18.98 -1.10 10.59
N GLU A 7 -19.13 -2.16 9.81
CA GLU A 7 -18.70 -3.52 10.15
C GLU A 7 -17.23 -3.80 9.74
N GLY A 8 -16.50 -2.78 9.28
CA GLY A 8 -15.11 -2.92 8.81
C GLY A 8 -14.96 -3.62 7.46
N LYS A 9 -16.05 -3.86 6.74
CA LYS A 9 -16.02 -4.48 5.41
C LYS A 9 -15.92 -3.42 4.33
N ARG A 10 -15.28 -3.76 3.21
CA ARG A 10 -15.20 -2.88 2.04
C ARG A 10 -16.60 -2.41 1.62
N ALA A 11 -16.77 -1.10 1.54
CA ALA A 11 -18.01 -0.51 1.08
C ALA A 11 -18.22 -0.83 -0.42
N TRP A 12 -19.47 -1.07 -0.84
CA TRP A 12 -19.78 -1.45 -2.21
C TRP A 12 -19.34 -0.44 -3.27
N TYR A 13 -19.22 0.83 -2.90
CA TYR A 13 -18.75 1.93 -3.76
C TYR A 13 -17.24 2.16 -3.67
N SER A 14 -16.55 1.46 -2.77
CA SER A 14 -15.12 1.68 -2.56
C SER A 14 -14.32 1.35 -3.81
N ASN A 15 -13.34 2.19 -4.11
CA ASN A 15 -12.26 1.78 -4.99
C ASN A 15 -11.58 0.54 -4.42
N PHE A 16 -11.10 -0.31 -5.29
CA PHE A 16 -10.33 -1.49 -4.96
C PHE A 16 -9.32 -1.72 -6.08
N ASN A 17 -8.20 -2.23 -5.78
CA ASN A 17 -7.05 -2.57 -6.62
C ASN A 17 -5.79 -2.41 -5.75
N TYR A 18 -4.66 -2.89 -6.18
CA TYR A 18 -3.37 -2.71 -5.52
C TYR A 18 -2.88 -1.25 -5.44
N ASP A 19 -3.53 -0.32 -6.15
CA ASP A 19 -3.34 1.14 -5.98
C ASP A 19 -4.03 1.71 -4.72
N VAL A 20 -4.75 0.87 -3.98
CA VAL A 20 -5.34 1.27 -2.69
C VAL A 20 -4.34 0.97 -1.59
N ASP A 21 -3.79 1.99 -0.97
CA ASP A 21 -2.80 1.85 0.09
C ASP A 21 -3.45 1.62 1.46
N ILE A 22 -4.60 2.27 1.72
CA ILE A 22 -5.24 2.29 3.04
C ILE A 22 -6.74 2.48 2.90
N VAL A 23 -7.49 1.93 3.85
CA VAL A 23 -8.93 2.17 3.98
C VAL A 23 -9.26 2.90 5.28
N ALA A 24 -10.38 3.62 5.26
CA ALA A 24 -10.93 4.32 6.41
C ALA A 24 -12.47 4.31 6.37
N PRO A 25 -13.17 4.66 7.47
CA PRO A 25 -14.62 4.76 7.48
C PRO A 25 -15.13 5.72 6.41
N GLY A 26 -15.89 5.21 5.45
CA GLY A 26 -16.49 6.00 4.37
C GLY A 26 -17.99 6.10 4.43
N GLY A 27 -18.60 5.43 5.42
CA GLY A 27 -20.06 5.36 5.56
C GLY A 27 -20.70 4.25 4.71
N TYR A 28 -21.92 3.94 5.02
CA TYR A 28 -22.68 2.87 4.37
C TYR A 28 -24.20 3.10 4.40
N SER A 29 -24.88 2.71 3.33
CA SER A 29 -26.33 2.52 3.29
C SER A 29 -26.66 1.19 2.62
N ALA A 30 -27.44 0.36 3.29
CA ALA A 30 -27.74 -1.02 2.84
C ALA A 30 -28.72 -1.10 1.66
N SER A 31 -29.61 -0.13 1.49
CA SER A 31 -30.76 -0.28 0.60
C SER A 31 -31.04 0.92 -0.31
N ASN A 32 -30.48 2.06 -0.04
CA ASN A 32 -30.57 3.24 -0.89
C ASN A 32 -29.50 4.25 -0.48
N PRO A 33 -28.60 4.69 -1.38
CA PRO A 33 -27.60 5.72 -1.08
C PRO A 33 -28.20 7.03 -0.54
N PHE A 34 -29.49 7.24 -0.69
CA PHE A 34 -30.22 8.45 -0.30
C PHE A 34 -31.22 8.24 0.85
N SER A 35 -31.33 7.05 1.42
CA SER A 35 -32.30 6.78 2.51
C SER A 35 -31.61 6.35 3.80
N THR A 36 -31.82 7.14 4.81
CA THR A 36 -31.47 7.01 6.24
C THR A 36 -30.01 7.25 6.62
N PRO A 37 -29.78 8.12 7.62
CA PRO A 37 -28.44 8.53 8.07
C PRO A 37 -27.66 7.48 8.86
N SER A 38 -28.25 6.31 9.17
CA SER A 38 -27.57 5.29 9.96
C SER A 38 -26.43 4.65 9.14
N GLY A 39 -25.21 4.89 9.58
CA GLY A 39 -24.00 4.39 8.93
C GLY A 39 -23.30 5.41 8.00
N HIS A 40 -23.88 6.56 7.76
CA HIS A 40 -23.23 7.65 7.03
C HIS A 40 -22.23 8.41 7.92
N ILE A 41 -21.32 9.14 7.27
CA ILE A 41 -20.38 10.04 7.94
C ILE A 41 -21.00 11.44 8.01
N TYR A 42 -21.18 11.94 9.24
CA TYR A 42 -21.64 13.30 9.51
C TYR A 42 -20.49 14.29 9.42
N SER A 43 -20.73 15.42 8.76
CA SER A 43 -19.78 16.52 8.70
C SER A 43 -20.50 17.87 8.58
N THR A 44 -19.76 18.96 8.78
CA THR A 44 -20.22 20.31 8.49
C THR A 44 -20.50 20.44 7.00
N PHE A 45 -21.57 21.14 6.67
CA PHE A 45 -22.02 21.35 5.31
C PHE A 45 -22.51 22.79 5.13
N ALA A 46 -22.64 23.25 3.90
CA ALA A 46 -23.20 24.54 3.58
C ALA A 46 -24.35 24.39 2.59
N ASN A 47 -25.55 24.69 3.05
CA ASN A 47 -26.73 24.72 2.19
C ASN A 47 -26.87 26.07 1.51
N ILE A 48 -27.21 26.08 0.23
CA ILE A 48 -27.52 27.30 -0.52
C ILE A 48 -29.03 27.40 -0.66
N THR A 49 -29.63 28.39 0.03
CA THR A 49 -31.05 28.66 -0.04
C THR A 49 -31.27 30.13 -0.45
N ASN A 50 -31.95 30.35 -1.56
CA ASN A 50 -32.22 31.67 -2.13
C ASN A 50 -30.95 32.55 -2.29
N GLY A 51 -29.83 31.93 -2.72
CA GLY A 51 -28.56 32.64 -2.89
C GLY A 51 -27.78 32.92 -1.61
N SER A 52 -28.29 32.51 -0.45
CA SER A 52 -27.59 32.62 0.85
C SER A 52 -26.97 31.31 1.24
N ILE A 53 -25.73 31.33 1.74
CA ILE A 53 -25.02 30.16 2.29
C ILE A 53 -25.41 30.04 3.76
N LEU A 54 -26.04 28.94 4.12
CA LEU A 54 -26.44 28.62 5.48
C LEU A 54 -25.60 27.43 6.03
N PRO A 55 -24.97 27.59 7.20
CA PRO A 55 -24.28 26.46 7.85
C PRO A 55 -25.25 25.32 8.14
N SER A 56 -24.81 24.10 7.88
CA SER A 56 -25.60 22.88 8.09
C SER A 56 -24.69 21.73 8.50
N PHE A 57 -25.30 20.60 8.85
CA PHE A 57 -24.65 19.31 9.00
C PHE A 57 -25.36 18.34 8.08
N GLU A 58 -24.58 17.57 7.33
CA GLU A 58 -25.12 16.52 6.48
C GLU A 58 -24.38 15.20 6.69
N ALA A 59 -25.10 14.11 6.41
CA ALA A 59 -24.59 12.77 6.46
C ALA A 59 -24.46 12.22 5.05
N THR A 60 -23.26 11.76 4.68
CA THR A 60 -23.00 11.20 3.35
C THR A 60 -22.04 10.02 3.42
N MET A 61 -21.81 9.38 2.30
CA MET A 61 -20.90 8.25 2.18
C MET A 61 -20.05 8.36 0.92
N GLY A 62 -18.87 7.77 0.95
CA GLY A 62 -17.93 7.77 -0.16
C GLY A 62 -16.48 7.63 0.31
N THR A 63 -15.58 7.29 -0.60
CA THR A 63 -14.13 7.38 -0.36
C THR A 63 -13.69 8.81 -0.05
N SER A 64 -14.48 9.81 -0.50
CA SER A 64 -14.32 11.22 -0.14
C SER A 64 -14.54 11.49 1.35
N MET A 65 -15.29 10.63 2.06
CA MET A 65 -15.47 10.69 3.52
C MET A 65 -14.40 9.90 4.25
N ALA A 66 -13.85 8.85 3.64
CA ALA A 66 -12.72 8.11 4.18
C ALA A 66 -11.42 8.95 4.18
N ALA A 67 -11.17 9.70 3.13
CA ALA A 67 -9.95 10.49 2.97
C ALA A 67 -9.67 11.47 4.14
N PRO A 68 -10.63 12.28 4.63
CA PRO A 68 -10.40 13.18 5.75
C PRO A 68 -10.11 12.46 7.08
N HIS A 69 -10.55 11.22 7.28
CA HIS A 69 -10.16 10.43 8.46
C HIS A 69 -8.65 10.19 8.47
N VAL A 70 -8.09 9.72 7.34
CA VAL A 70 -6.64 9.51 7.23
C VAL A 70 -5.88 10.84 7.33
N ALA A 71 -6.35 11.88 6.65
CA ALA A 71 -5.74 13.21 6.73
C ALA A 71 -5.72 13.76 8.17
N GLY A 72 -6.80 13.52 8.93
CA GLY A 72 -6.89 13.89 10.35
C GLY A 72 -5.85 13.14 11.20
N VAL A 73 -5.73 11.83 11.02
CA VAL A 73 -4.74 11.02 11.73
C VAL A 73 -3.31 11.46 11.38
N VAL A 74 -2.99 11.67 10.11
CA VAL A 74 -1.68 12.18 9.67
C VAL A 74 -1.40 13.57 10.25
N SER A 75 -2.41 14.42 10.36
CA SER A 75 -2.27 15.74 11.01
C SER A 75 -1.93 15.62 12.49
N LEU A 76 -2.52 14.66 13.20
CA LEU A 76 -2.18 14.36 14.60
C LEU A 76 -0.76 13.83 14.74
N MET A 77 -0.34 12.89 13.86
CA MET A 77 1.06 12.42 13.80
C MET A 77 2.02 13.60 13.58
N LYS A 78 1.71 14.49 12.65
CA LYS A 78 2.49 15.69 12.36
C LYS A 78 2.56 16.65 13.55
N GLY A 79 1.52 16.69 14.39
CA GLY A 79 1.49 17.46 15.65
C GLY A 79 2.48 16.90 16.69
N ILE A 80 2.69 15.58 16.75
CA ILE A 80 3.65 14.89 17.60
C ILE A 80 5.06 14.99 17.01
N TYR A 81 5.20 14.67 15.72
CA TYR A 81 6.46 14.68 14.97
C TYR A 81 6.43 15.69 13.82
N PRO A 82 6.75 16.97 14.04
CA PRO A 82 6.68 18.01 12.99
C PRO A 82 7.57 17.74 11.78
N SER A 83 8.64 16.97 11.93
CA SER A 83 9.56 16.58 10.85
C SER A 83 9.08 15.37 10.04
N LEU A 84 7.92 14.79 10.36
CA LEU A 84 7.33 13.66 9.63
C LEU A 84 7.30 13.94 8.12
N THR A 85 7.89 13.06 7.34
CA THR A 85 7.96 13.17 5.88
C THR A 85 6.94 12.23 5.20
N PRO A 86 6.61 12.42 3.93
CA PRO A 86 5.82 11.45 3.17
C PRO A 86 6.44 10.05 3.20
N ARG A 87 7.77 9.94 3.15
CA ARG A 87 8.47 8.66 3.23
C ARG A 87 8.25 7.96 4.56
N ASP A 88 8.29 8.69 5.68
CA ASP A 88 8.00 8.10 7.00
C ASP A 88 6.58 7.54 7.07
N LEU A 89 5.63 8.17 6.37
CA LEU A 89 4.27 7.67 6.25
C LEU A 89 4.17 6.42 5.38
N ASP A 90 4.86 6.38 4.26
CA ASP A 90 4.90 5.22 3.37
C ASP A 90 5.55 4.02 4.11
N ASP A 91 6.65 4.26 4.81
CA ASP A 91 7.33 3.26 5.64
C ASP A 91 6.40 2.78 6.77
N ALA A 92 5.76 3.68 7.52
CA ALA A 92 4.83 3.34 8.59
C ALA A 92 3.61 2.56 8.08
N LEU A 93 3.12 2.89 6.89
CA LEU A 93 1.99 2.21 6.26
C LEU A 93 2.37 0.80 5.83
N SER A 94 3.48 0.63 5.10
CA SER A 94 3.97 -0.66 4.64
C SER A 94 4.32 -1.62 5.80
N LEU A 95 4.70 -1.06 6.94
CA LEU A 95 4.96 -1.75 8.20
C LEU A 95 3.70 -2.11 9.00
N GLY A 96 2.52 -1.64 8.57
CA GLY A 96 1.28 -1.81 9.33
C GLY A 96 1.28 -1.06 10.67
N LEU A 97 2.13 -0.04 10.83
CA LEU A 97 2.30 0.71 12.07
C LEU A 97 1.24 1.78 12.30
N MET A 98 0.42 2.04 11.29
CA MET A 98 -0.70 2.97 11.38
C MET A 98 -2.03 2.34 10.94
N THR A 99 -2.06 1.02 10.77
CA THR A 99 -3.25 0.27 10.34
C THR A 99 -3.49 -0.98 11.17
N VAL A 100 -4.72 -1.46 11.17
CA VAL A 100 -5.08 -2.83 11.51
C VAL A 100 -5.26 -3.58 10.21
N ASP A 101 -4.48 -4.63 10.03
CA ASP A 101 -4.59 -5.52 8.87
C ASP A 101 -5.96 -6.22 8.89
N ILE A 102 -6.69 -6.07 7.81
CA ILE A 102 -8.02 -6.67 7.59
C ILE A 102 -8.07 -7.21 6.16
N GLY A 103 -8.74 -8.33 5.97
CA GLY A 103 -8.76 -9.03 4.68
C GLY A 103 -7.69 -10.10 4.58
N ALA A 104 -6.98 -10.16 3.46
CA ALA A 104 -5.83 -11.03 3.30
C ALA A 104 -4.61 -10.45 4.03
N LEU A 105 -3.73 -11.30 4.52
CA LEU A 105 -2.56 -10.86 5.30
C LEU A 105 -1.62 -9.99 4.44
N GLY A 106 -1.27 -8.82 4.96
CA GLY A 106 -0.42 -7.84 4.31
C GLY A 106 -1.19 -6.95 3.34
N GLN A 107 -0.52 -6.41 2.33
CA GLN A 107 -1.19 -5.58 1.33
C GLN A 107 -2.11 -6.44 0.44
N ASP A 108 -3.37 -6.06 0.34
CA ASP A 108 -4.33 -6.68 -0.56
C ASP A 108 -5.10 -5.67 -1.42
N SER A 109 -5.79 -6.15 -2.45
CA SER A 109 -6.49 -5.30 -3.41
C SER A 109 -7.79 -4.67 -2.90
N GLU A 110 -8.32 -5.10 -1.75
CA GLU A 110 -9.58 -4.60 -1.19
C GLU A 110 -9.36 -3.56 -0.09
N TYR A 111 -8.31 -3.76 0.73
CA TYR A 111 -8.05 -2.96 1.93
C TYR A 111 -6.67 -2.29 1.93
N GLY A 112 -5.83 -2.53 0.91
CA GLY A 112 -4.45 -2.05 0.91
C GLY A 112 -3.66 -2.64 2.08
N PHE A 113 -2.99 -1.80 2.86
CA PHE A 113 -2.30 -2.19 4.10
C PHE A 113 -3.23 -2.22 5.33
N GLY A 114 -4.55 -2.12 5.13
CA GLY A 114 -5.56 -2.26 6.18
C GLY A 114 -6.29 -0.98 6.56
N LEU A 115 -7.07 -1.09 7.65
CA LEU A 115 -7.88 -0.02 8.20
C LEU A 115 -7.03 0.91 9.07
N ILE A 116 -7.13 2.22 8.84
CA ILE A 116 -6.44 3.24 9.65
C ILE A 116 -6.73 3.06 11.14
N ASP A 117 -5.68 3.08 11.95
CA ASP A 117 -5.74 3.06 13.42
C ASP A 117 -5.01 4.28 13.98
N ALA A 118 -5.78 5.22 14.52
CA ALA A 118 -5.23 6.46 15.05
C ALA A 118 -4.28 6.22 16.24
N ASN A 119 -4.56 5.23 17.09
CA ASN A 119 -3.71 4.96 18.26
C ASN A 119 -2.34 4.41 17.82
N LYS A 120 -2.32 3.43 16.91
CA LYS A 120 -1.06 2.94 16.32
C LYS A 120 -0.28 4.05 15.64
N ALA A 121 -0.96 4.87 14.84
CA ALA A 121 -0.33 5.98 14.14
C ALA A 121 0.32 7.00 15.08
N LEU A 122 -0.35 7.34 16.20
CA LEU A 122 0.21 8.27 17.18
C LEU A 122 1.40 7.65 17.94
N GLN A 123 1.31 6.38 18.35
CA GLN A 123 2.44 5.66 18.95
C GLN A 123 3.64 5.59 18.00
N THR A 124 3.39 5.41 16.71
CA THR A 124 4.44 5.44 15.68
C THR A 124 5.11 6.81 15.62
N ALA A 125 4.33 7.90 15.62
CA ALA A 125 4.88 9.26 15.63
C ALA A 125 5.70 9.54 16.90
N GLU A 126 5.27 9.06 18.07
CA GLU A 126 6.03 9.14 19.32
C GLU A 126 7.36 8.39 19.24
N GLY A 127 7.37 7.19 18.65
CA GLY A 127 8.58 6.41 18.40
C GLY A 127 9.57 7.13 17.50
N LEU A 128 9.10 7.77 16.42
CA LEU A 128 9.92 8.56 15.51
C LEU A 128 10.57 9.77 16.21
N VAL A 129 9.87 10.44 17.13
CA VAL A 129 10.45 11.53 17.96
C VAL A 129 11.59 11.01 18.84
N ALA A 130 11.42 9.83 19.40
CA ALA A 130 12.41 9.24 20.30
C ALA A 130 13.69 8.79 19.57
N GLY A 131 13.70 8.79 18.25
CA GLY A 131 14.83 8.31 17.44
C GLY A 131 15.13 6.82 17.64
N VAL A 132 14.17 6.08 18.20
CA VAL A 132 14.30 4.67 18.57
C VAL A 132 13.45 3.85 17.64
N ASN A 133 13.98 3.58 16.45
CA ASN A 133 13.36 2.65 15.51
C ASN A 133 13.64 1.17 15.87
N THR A 134 14.01 0.89 17.14
CA THR A 134 14.46 -0.43 17.59
C THR A 134 13.34 -1.36 18.06
N ASP A 135 12.10 -0.86 18.22
CA ASP A 135 10.98 -1.65 18.71
C ASP A 135 10.12 -2.24 17.57
N PHE A 136 10.43 -1.94 16.33
CA PHE A 136 9.73 -2.53 15.19
C PHE A 136 10.39 -3.84 14.78
N PRO A 137 9.61 -4.90 14.55
CA PRO A 137 10.17 -6.14 14.02
C PRO A 137 10.83 -5.86 12.65
N PRO A 138 11.84 -6.66 12.28
CA PRO A 138 12.41 -6.57 10.95
C PRO A 138 11.33 -6.72 9.88
N LEU A 139 11.42 -5.91 8.82
CA LEU A 139 10.47 -5.98 7.70
C LEU A 139 11.19 -5.88 6.38
N LEU A 140 11.08 -6.94 5.58
CA LEU A 140 11.50 -6.91 4.20
C LEU A 140 10.64 -5.95 3.39
N ASN A 141 11.31 -5.04 2.69
CA ASN A 141 10.67 -4.13 1.75
C ASN A 141 11.47 -4.05 0.45
N LEU A 142 10.81 -3.69 -0.65
CA LEU A 142 11.39 -3.55 -1.97
C LEU A 142 11.18 -2.12 -2.48
N THR A 143 12.08 -1.63 -3.33
CA THR A 143 11.92 -0.31 -3.96
C THR A 143 10.84 -0.27 -5.04
N ALA A 144 10.38 -1.44 -5.51
CA ALA A 144 9.26 -1.60 -6.43
C ALA A 144 8.55 -2.94 -6.18
N TYR A 145 7.25 -2.98 -6.41
CA TYR A 145 6.42 -4.19 -6.33
C TYR A 145 5.86 -4.60 -7.69
N GLU A 146 5.85 -3.67 -8.63
CA GLU A 146 5.41 -3.87 -10.01
C GLU A 146 6.38 -3.15 -10.94
N ILE A 147 6.78 -3.83 -12.01
CA ILE A 147 7.66 -3.27 -13.03
C ILE A 147 7.11 -3.64 -14.40
N ASP A 148 6.88 -2.64 -15.23
CA ASP A 148 6.54 -2.82 -16.63
C ASP A 148 7.81 -2.70 -17.49
N LEU A 149 8.21 -3.80 -18.11
CA LEU A 149 9.37 -3.90 -19.01
C LEU A 149 9.00 -3.58 -20.46
N GLY A 150 7.73 -3.33 -20.74
CA GLY A 150 7.25 -3.07 -22.08
C GLY A 150 7.69 -4.14 -23.08
N VAL A 151 8.04 -3.72 -24.32
CA VAL A 151 8.39 -4.63 -25.42
C VAL A 151 9.91 -4.79 -25.64
N THR A 152 10.76 -4.02 -24.97
CA THR A 152 12.21 -3.99 -25.28
C THR A 152 13.13 -4.13 -24.08
N ALA A 153 12.71 -3.72 -22.88
CA ALA A 153 13.58 -3.79 -21.72
C ALA A 153 13.85 -5.26 -21.33
N THR A 154 15.13 -5.55 -21.07
CA THR A 154 15.61 -6.88 -20.70
C THR A 154 16.27 -6.92 -19.33
N GLU A 155 16.43 -5.77 -18.67
CA GLU A 155 17.10 -5.68 -17.38
C GLU A 155 16.54 -4.53 -16.56
N PHE A 156 16.49 -4.71 -15.25
CA PHE A 156 16.18 -3.68 -14.27
C PHE A 156 16.82 -4.00 -12.93
N THR A 157 16.84 -3.02 -12.03
CA THR A 157 17.29 -3.23 -10.64
C THR A 157 16.18 -2.99 -9.64
N VAL A 158 16.18 -3.75 -8.56
CA VAL A 158 15.31 -3.58 -7.40
C VAL A 158 16.14 -3.71 -6.14
N GLN A 159 15.94 -2.82 -5.18
CA GLN A 159 16.62 -2.90 -3.90
C GLN A 159 15.72 -3.57 -2.87
N ALA A 160 16.26 -4.60 -2.20
CA ALA A 160 15.66 -5.19 -1.02
C ALA A 160 16.32 -4.58 0.23
N TYR A 161 15.51 -4.14 1.18
CA TYR A 161 16.01 -3.48 2.39
C TYR A 161 15.15 -3.82 3.61
N ASN A 162 15.72 -3.64 4.81
CA ASN A 162 14.98 -3.74 6.05
C ASN A 162 14.35 -2.37 6.37
N ALA A 163 13.04 -2.28 6.29
CA ALA A 163 12.28 -1.08 6.65
C ALA A 163 11.89 -1.04 8.13
N GLY A 164 12.12 -2.12 8.87
CA GLY A 164 11.88 -2.22 10.31
C GLY A 164 13.14 -2.10 11.15
N GLY A 165 13.01 -2.45 12.43
CA GLY A 165 14.13 -2.54 13.38
C GLY A 165 14.77 -3.93 13.36
N GLY A 166 15.85 -4.08 14.13
CA GLY A 166 16.53 -5.37 14.29
C GLY A 166 17.29 -5.83 13.04
N LEU A 167 17.63 -7.11 13.01
CA LEU A 167 18.31 -7.75 11.88
C LEU A 167 17.33 -8.48 11.01
N LEU A 168 17.52 -8.41 9.70
CA LEU A 168 16.74 -9.12 8.70
C LEU A 168 17.70 -9.74 7.69
N SER A 169 17.45 -10.98 7.31
CA SER A 169 18.21 -11.66 6.28
C SER A 169 17.30 -12.21 5.20
N ILE A 170 17.69 -12.02 3.94
CA ILE A 170 17.04 -12.67 2.80
C ILE A 170 17.42 -14.17 2.84
N THR A 171 16.42 -15.01 2.86
CA THR A 171 16.60 -16.47 2.90
C THR A 171 16.51 -17.10 1.51
N ASP A 172 15.74 -16.49 0.61
CA ASP A 172 15.58 -16.98 -0.76
C ASP A 172 15.03 -15.89 -1.69
N VAL A 173 15.39 -15.99 -2.99
CA VAL A 173 14.80 -15.15 -4.06
C VAL A 173 14.54 -16.04 -5.26
N VAL A 174 13.27 -16.27 -5.58
CA VAL A 174 12.83 -17.21 -6.60
C VAL A 174 12.01 -16.52 -7.68
N ALA A 175 12.42 -16.67 -8.93
CA ALA A 175 11.60 -16.31 -10.08
C ALA A 175 10.68 -17.47 -10.48
N CYS A 176 9.45 -17.18 -10.86
CA CYS A 176 8.49 -18.19 -11.33
C CYS A 176 8.79 -18.67 -12.76
N SER A 177 9.64 -17.96 -13.50
CA SER A 177 9.97 -18.25 -14.89
C SER A 177 11.46 -18.57 -15.08
N GLN A 178 11.76 -19.53 -15.97
CA GLN A 178 13.14 -19.87 -16.35
C GLN A 178 13.80 -18.79 -17.25
N ASN A 179 12.98 -17.88 -17.80
CA ASN A 179 13.49 -16.78 -18.62
C ASN A 179 14.00 -15.60 -17.78
N ILE A 180 13.82 -15.66 -16.45
CA ILE A 180 14.27 -14.63 -15.52
C ILE A 180 15.48 -15.15 -14.77
N SER A 181 16.57 -14.37 -14.82
CA SER A 181 17.77 -14.60 -14.02
C SER A 181 17.98 -13.46 -13.04
N ILE A 182 18.47 -13.78 -11.83
CA ILE A 182 18.60 -12.83 -10.74
C ILE A 182 20.05 -12.85 -10.25
N SER A 183 20.68 -11.69 -10.21
CA SER A 183 21.98 -11.48 -9.58
C SER A 183 21.78 -10.81 -8.23
N ALA A 184 22.17 -11.51 -7.17
CA ALA A 184 22.02 -11.04 -5.79
C ALA A 184 23.15 -10.06 -5.39
N PRO A 185 22.93 -9.19 -4.40
CA PRO A 185 23.98 -8.37 -3.82
C PRO A 185 25.03 -9.22 -3.10
N SER A 186 26.20 -8.63 -2.84
CA SER A 186 27.31 -9.32 -2.15
C SER A 186 27.23 -9.24 -0.61
N SER A 187 26.16 -8.67 -0.06
CA SER A 187 25.94 -8.56 1.38
C SER A 187 25.67 -9.95 2.00
N GLU A 188 26.15 -10.19 3.23
CA GLU A 188 25.95 -11.46 3.93
C GLU A 188 24.49 -11.70 4.34
N ASP A 189 23.72 -10.64 4.54
CA ASP A 189 22.30 -10.66 4.87
C ASP A 189 21.38 -10.71 3.63
N GLY A 190 21.96 -10.60 2.43
CA GLY A 190 21.22 -10.56 1.17
C GLY A 190 20.46 -9.26 0.92
N LEU A 191 20.59 -8.25 1.79
CA LEU A 191 20.00 -6.93 1.56
C LEU A 191 20.84 -6.13 0.57
N GLY A 192 20.19 -5.39 -0.32
CA GLY A 192 20.88 -4.57 -1.32
C GLY A 192 20.20 -4.61 -2.69
N GLU A 193 20.96 -4.23 -3.70
CA GLU A 193 20.49 -4.16 -5.08
C GLU A 193 20.56 -5.52 -5.77
N TYR A 194 19.43 -5.96 -6.30
CA TYR A 194 19.29 -7.12 -7.15
C TYR A 194 19.16 -6.67 -8.60
N THR A 195 19.96 -7.25 -9.47
CA THR A 195 19.79 -7.09 -10.91
C THR A 195 18.98 -8.26 -11.46
N VAL A 196 17.90 -7.96 -12.14
CA VAL A 196 17.00 -8.94 -12.75
C VAL A 196 17.09 -8.80 -14.26
N SER A 197 17.37 -9.90 -14.95
CA SER A 197 17.48 -9.94 -16.40
C SER A 197 16.44 -10.90 -16.98
N LEU A 198 15.75 -10.45 -18.04
CA LEU A 198 14.75 -11.20 -18.80
C LEU A 198 15.34 -11.68 -20.13
N ASP A 199 15.40 -12.97 -20.34
CA ASP A 199 15.73 -13.56 -21.64
C ASP A 199 14.47 -13.64 -22.51
N ARG A 200 14.41 -12.85 -23.58
CA ARG A 200 13.32 -12.79 -24.54
C ARG A 200 13.44 -13.76 -25.71
N ASN A 201 14.59 -14.44 -25.89
CA ASN A 201 14.90 -15.21 -27.11
C ASN A 201 13.94 -16.38 -27.38
N ASN A 202 13.31 -16.93 -26.35
CA ASN A 202 12.43 -18.09 -26.45
C ASN A 202 10.97 -17.78 -26.12
N LEU A 203 10.60 -16.51 -26.05
CA LEU A 203 9.23 -16.09 -25.78
C LEU A 203 8.41 -16.09 -27.07
N SER A 204 7.19 -16.58 -27.00
CA SER A 204 6.21 -16.44 -28.06
C SER A 204 5.56 -15.06 -28.02
N GLN A 205 4.95 -14.62 -29.13
CA GLN A 205 4.14 -13.41 -29.11
C GLN A 205 3.05 -13.48 -28.03
N GLY A 206 2.99 -12.45 -27.17
CA GLY A 206 1.98 -12.37 -26.12
C GLY A 206 2.27 -11.33 -25.06
N VAL A 207 1.32 -11.18 -24.15
CA VAL A 207 1.45 -10.39 -22.93
C VAL A 207 1.74 -11.33 -21.77
N TYR A 208 2.73 -11.02 -20.98
CA TYR A 208 3.23 -11.85 -19.89
C TYR A 208 3.10 -11.13 -18.56
N THR A 209 2.75 -11.90 -17.55
CA THR A 209 2.82 -11.49 -16.15
C THR A 209 3.61 -12.55 -15.39
N GLU A 210 4.75 -12.18 -14.86
CA GLU A 210 5.65 -13.06 -14.13
C GLU A 210 5.88 -12.50 -12.74
N SER A 211 6.39 -13.32 -11.82
CA SER A 211 6.65 -12.89 -10.46
C SER A 211 7.98 -13.37 -9.92
N ILE A 212 8.55 -12.58 -9.01
CA ILE A 212 9.74 -12.92 -8.23
C ILE A 212 9.36 -12.81 -6.75
N GLN A 213 9.53 -13.90 -6.02
CA GLN A 213 9.31 -13.93 -4.59
C GLN A 213 10.63 -13.71 -3.86
N PHE A 214 10.66 -12.68 -3.02
CA PHE A 214 11.72 -12.42 -2.05
C PHE A 214 11.26 -12.95 -0.69
N SER A 215 12.02 -13.83 -0.09
CA SER A 215 11.74 -14.43 1.21
C SER A 215 12.79 -14.01 2.23
N SER A 216 12.39 -13.73 3.44
CA SER A 216 13.27 -13.43 4.57
C SER A 216 12.87 -14.24 5.79
N ASP A 217 13.66 -14.17 6.85
CA ASP A 217 13.36 -14.74 8.16
C ASP A 217 12.14 -14.12 8.86
N TYR A 218 11.63 -12.98 8.36
CA TYR A 218 10.45 -12.28 8.88
C TYR A 218 9.29 -12.14 7.89
N GLY A 219 9.29 -12.87 6.79
CA GLY A 219 8.21 -12.88 5.81
C GLY A 219 8.69 -12.70 4.37
N SER A 220 7.76 -12.57 3.44
CA SER A 220 8.08 -12.50 2.02
C SER A 220 7.42 -11.31 1.33
N ARG A 221 7.99 -10.92 0.18
CA ARG A 221 7.45 -9.91 -0.74
C ARG A 221 7.44 -10.47 -2.15
N LEU A 222 6.42 -10.06 -2.90
CA LEU A 222 6.26 -10.43 -4.31
C LEU A 222 6.53 -9.21 -5.17
N LEU A 223 7.36 -9.36 -6.19
CA LEU A 223 7.57 -8.40 -7.26
C LEU A 223 6.91 -8.94 -8.53
N THR A 224 6.00 -8.20 -9.12
CA THR A 224 5.30 -8.57 -10.34
C THR A 224 5.92 -7.86 -11.55
N LEU A 225 6.14 -8.59 -12.62
CA LEU A 225 6.69 -8.10 -13.87
C LEU A 225 5.65 -8.19 -14.97
N TYR A 226 5.48 -7.11 -15.71
CA TYR A 226 4.65 -7.05 -16.91
C TYR A 226 5.53 -6.81 -18.12
N PHE A 227 5.33 -7.57 -19.18
CA PHE A 227 6.02 -7.35 -20.46
C PHE A 227 5.24 -7.94 -21.63
N GLU A 228 5.53 -7.44 -22.82
CA GLU A 228 4.93 -7.91 -24.06
C GLU A 228 6.03 -8.37 -25.02
N GLU A 229 5.79 -9.45 -25.74
CA GLU A 229 6.61 -9.93 -26.84
C GLU A 229 5.87 -9.74 -28.16
N LEU A 230 6.47 -9.00 -29.05
CA LEU A 230 5.92 -8.72 -30.38
C LEU A 230 6.21 -9.86 -31.35
N ALA A 231 5.37 -10.00 -32.41
CA ALA A 231 5.66 -10.92 -33.47
C ALA A 231 7.04 -10.60 -34.10
N SER A 232 7.89 -11.60 -34.24
CA SER A 232 9.11 -11.43 -35.03
C SER A 232 8.71 -11.11 -36.47
N ASN A 233 9.11 -9.91 -36.95
CA ASN A 233 9.00 -9.62 -38.37
C ASN A 233 9.85 -10.62 -39.15
N ALA A 234 9.20 -11.58 -39.84
CA ALA A 234 9.85 -12.54 -40.71
C ALA A 234 10.39 -11.87 -41.96
#